data_44a9baaf1ee038a37f81d26c18162ca9
#
_entry.id   44a9baaf1ee038a37f81d26c18162ca9
#
_cell.length_a   1.000
_cell.length_b   1.000
_cell.length_c   1.000
_cell.angle_alpha   90.00
_cell.angle_beta   90.00
_cell.angle_gamma   90.00
#
_symmetry.space_group_name_H-M   'P 1'
#
loop_
_entity.id
_entity.type
_entity.pdbx_description
1 polymer ?
#
loop_
_entity_poly.entity_id
_entity_poly.type
_entity_poly.pdbx_seq_one_letter_code
_entity_poly.pdbx_strand_id
1 'polypeptide(L)'
;MRHLLSITTLLLLLVITTSCSSVRVASDYDKQADFNNYKTFAFYKTGIDKAEINDIDKRRILRAIEAELTAKGFTKSEKPDLLVSIFTKSREEVNVYNNGYGPYGYGWGWRPYYWNNSTVTRNTEGVLYIDLIDASKKELVWQGQGTGYLSQNKKEERIQEFVTKILEKYPPGAKK
;
A
#
# COMPACT_ATOMS: atom_id res chain seq x y z
N MET A 1 -41.55 -20.44 -6.82
CA MET A 1 -41.32 -19.01 -6.94
C MET A 1 -40.60 -18.42 -5.70
N ARG A 2 -41.03 -18.71 -4.46
CA ARG A 2 -40.38 -18.17 -3.22
C ARG A 2 -38.90 -18.55 -3.07
N HIS A 3 -38.48 -19.75 -3.44
CA HIS A 3 -37.07 -20.16 -3.39
C HIS A 3 -36.20 -19.53 -4.46
N LEU A 4 -36.75 -19.24 -5.63
CA LEU A 4 -36.04 -18.53 -6.70
C LEU A 4 -35.72 -17.10 -6.31
N LEU A 5 -36.65 -16.39 -5.66
CA LEU A 5 -36.44 -15.05 -5.15
C LEU A 5 -35.37 -15.00 -4.04
N SER A 6 -35.35 -16.01 -3.14
CA SER A 6 -34.31 -16.10 -2.09
C SER A 6 -32.92 -16.32 -2.65
N ILE A 7 -32.78 -17.14 -3.68
CA ILE A 7 -31.48 -17.40 -4.33
C ILE A 7 -30.98 -16.17 -5.08
N THR A 8 -31.88 -15.44 -5.77
CA THR A 8 -31.52 -14.19 -6.46
C THR A 8 -31.12 -13.10 -5.49
N THR A 9 -31.78 -12.98 -4.34
CA THR A 9 -31.42 -12.00 -3.31
C THR A 9 -30.08 -12.34 -2.66
N LEU A 10 -29.78 -13.61 -2.41
CA LEU A 10 -28.51 -14.06 -1.87
C LEU A 10 -27.37 -13.84 -2.87
N LEU A 11 -27.61 -14.08 -4.17
CA LEU A 11 -26.63 -13.83 -5.23
C LEU A 11 -26.35 -12.33 -5.40
N LEU A 12 -27.36 -11.47 -5.26
CA LEU A 12 -27.23 -10.02 -5.34
C LEU A 12 -26.43 -9.45 -4.16
N LEU A 13 -26.57 -10.04 -2.96
CA LEU A 13 -25.81 -9.64 -1.77
C LEU A 13 -24.31 -9.94 -1.88
N LEU A 14 -23.93 -10.96 -2.65
CA LEU A 14 -22.53 -11.37 -2.86
C LEU A 14 -21.74 -10.40 -3.75
N VAL A 15 -22.41 -9.58 -4.57
CA VAL A 15 -21.78 -8.70 -5.57
C VAL A 15 -21.32 -7.36 -4.95
N ILE A 16 -21.74 -7.03 -3.72
CA ILE A 16 -21.52 -5.69 -3.14
C ILE A 16 -20.16 -5.56 -2.40
N THR A 17 -19.33 -6.62 -2.34
CA THR A 17 -18.06 -6.60 -1.58
C THR A 17 -16.84 -6.21 -2.41
N THR A 18 -16.97 -5.41 -3.48
CA THR A 18 -15.81 -4.80 -4.12
C THR A 18 -15.30 -3.66 -3.24
N SER A 19 -14.43 -3.99 -2.28
CA SER A 19 -13.69 -2.99 -1.52
C SER A 19 -12.81 -2.20 -2.48
N CYS A 20 -13.12 -0.93 -2.67
CA CYS A 20 -12.22 -0.01 -3.37
C CYS A 20 -10.92 0.10 -2.57
N SER A 21 -9.88 -0.63 -2.99
CA SER A 21 -8.55 -0.45 -2.42
C SER A 21 -8.03 0.92 -2.81
N SER A 22 -7.67 1.73 -1.82
CA SER A 22 -7.08 3.04 -2.04
C SER A 22 -5.54 2.97 -2.17
N VAL A 23 -4.97 1.75 -2.28
CA VAL A 23 -3.54 1.51 -2.53
C VAL A 23 -3.32 1.22 -4.02
N ARG A 24 -2.52 2.06 -4.67
CA ARG A 24 -2.04 1.82 -6.03
C ARG A 24 -0.77 0.99 -5.97
N VAL A 25 -0.69 -0.07 -6.78
CA VAL A 25 0.44 -1.00 -6.76
C VAL A 25 1.08 -1.12 -8.14
N ALA A 26 2.41 -1.08 -8.16
CA ALA A 26 3.25 -1.42 -9.29
C ALA A 26 4.27 -2.49 -8.88
N SER A 27 4.78 -3.26 -9.84
CA SER A 27 5.89 -4.19 -9.62
C SER A 27 6.76 -4.29 -10.86
N ASP A 28 8.03 -4.54 -10.62
CA ASP A 28 9.03 -4.83 -11.66
C ASP A 28 9.89 -6.01 -11.21
N TYR A 29 10.49 -6.71 -12.17
CA TYR A 29 11.27 -7.92 -11.88
C TYR A 29 12.28 -8.24 -12.98
N ASP A 30 13.33 -8.93 -12.58
CA ASP A 30 14.30 -9.48 -13.53
C ASP A 30 13.69 -10.68 -14.29
N LYS A 31 13.59 -10.55 -15.61
CA LYS A 31 13.05 -11.60 -16.50
C LYS A 31 13.94 -12.84 -16.58
N GLN A 32 15.20 -12.75 -16.15
CA GLN A 32 16.16 -13.86 -16.14
C GLN A 32 16.12 -14.64 -14.82
N ALA A 33 15.44 -14.13 -13.79
CA ALA A 33 15.29 -14.80 -12.50
C ALA A 33 14.28 -15.96 -12.59
N ASP A 34 14.66 -17.13 -12.06
CA ASP A 34 13.75 -18.27 -11.93
C ASP A 34 13.10 -18.26 -10.55
N PHE A 35 11.92 -17.68 -10.48
CA PHE A 35 11.15 -17.53 -9.25
C PHE A 35 10.69 -18.85 -8.63
N ASN A 36 10.73 -19.96 -9.35
CA ASN A 36 10.36 -21.27 -8.82
C ASN A 36 11.40 -21.87 -7.86
N ASN A 37 12.63 -21.40 -7.97
CA ASN A 37 13.74 -21.87 -7.14
C ASN A 37 13.78 -21.24 -5.75
N TYR A 38 13.09 -20.13 -5.53
CA TYR A 38 13.07 -19.45 -4.24
C TYR A 38 12.01 -20.05 -3.31
N LYS A 39 12.45 -20.53 -2.14
CA LYS A 39 11.59 -21.16 -1.13
C LYS A 39 11.79 -20.58 0.27
N THR A 40 12.93 -19.97 0.50
CA THR A 40 13.32 -19.47 1.81
C THR A 40 13.65 -17.99 1.75
N PHE A 41 13.44 -17.28 2.87
CA PHE A 41 13.76 -15.87 2.98
C PHE A 41 14.36 -15.49 4.33
N ALA A 42 15.05 -14.36 4.35
CA ALA A 42 15.42 -13.64 5.56
C ALA A 42 15.29 -12.13 5.35
N PHE A 43 15.17 -11.39 6.43
CA PHE A 43 15.14 -9.94 6.38
C PHE A 43 16.56 -9.37 6.27
N TYR A 44 16.79 -8.47 5.32
CA TYR A 44 18.04 -7.79 5.10
C TYR A 44 18.15 -6.56 6.01
N LYS A 45 18.70 -6.75 7.22
CA LYS A 45 18.76 -5.75 8.28
C LYS A 45 19.32 -4.41 7.80
N THR A 46 20.48 -4.43 7.11
CA THR A 46 21.14 -3.22 6.64
C THR A 46 20.27 -2.38 5.68
N GLY A 47 19.43 -3.01 4.86
CA GLY A 47 18.47 -2.33 4.00
C GLY A 47 17.30 -1.75 4.81
N ILE A 48 16.76 -2.55 5.71
CA ILE A 48 15.61 -2.18 6.55
C ILE A 48 15.93 -1.02 7.49
N ASP A 49 17.14 -0.98 8.05
CA ASP A 49 17.56 0.09 8.98
C ASP A 49 17.59 1.46 8.29
N LYS A 50 17.76 1.51 6.96
CA LYS A 50 17.73 2.74 6.17
C LYS A 50 16.32 3.27 5.88
N ALA A 51 15.27 2.50 6.16
CA ALA A 51 13.90 2.95 5.94
C ALA A 51 13.54 4.08 6.91
N GLU A 52 13.11 5.22 6.35
CA GLU A 52 12.78 6.46 7.09
C GLU A 52 11.38 6.39 7.70
N ILE A 53 11.18 5.42 8.60
CA ILE A 53 9.94 5.23 9.37
C ILE A 53 10.26 4.88 10.82
N ASN A 54 9.29 5.11 11.71
CA ASN A 54 9.46 4.74 13.11
C ASN A 54 9.51 3.21 13.30
N ASP A 55 10.17 2.77 14.39
CA ASP A 55 10.41 1.35 14.64
C ASP A 55 9.14 0.51 14.85
N ILE A 56 8.05 1.13 15.32
CA ILE A 56 6.77 0.42 15.49
C ILE A 56 6.18 0.05 14.13
N ASP A 57 6.15 1.00 13.21
CA ASP A 57 5.63 0.77 11.86
C ASP A 57 6.55 -0.16 11.06
N LYS A 58 7.88 -0.03 11.24
CA LYS A 58 8.86 -0.97 10.68
C LYS A 58 8.54 -2.41 11.09
N ARG A 59 8.32 -2.65 12.39
CA ARG A 59 7.94 -3.99 12.89
C ARG A 59 6.59 -4.47 12.34
N ARG A 60 5.59 -3.58 12.19
CA ARG A 60 4.30 -3.93 11.59
C ARG A 60 4.46 -4.38 10.14
N ILE A 61 5.22 -3.63 9.35
CA ILE A 61 5.50 -3.97 7.95
C ILE A 61 6.20 -5.34 7.86
N LEU A 62 7.23 -5.58 8.66
CA LEU A 62 7.97 -6.84 8.62
C LEU A 62 7.09 -8.04 9.01
N ARG A 63 6.22 -7.89 10.02
CA ARG A 63 5.26 -8.94 10.40
C ARG A 63 4.26 -9.23 9.26
N ALA A 64 3.75 -8.19 8.63
CA ALA A 64 2.84 -8.33 7.51
C ALA A 64 3.51 -9.04 6.33
N ILE A 65 4.76 -8.68 5.98
CA ILE A 65 5.54 -9.35 4.94
C ILE A 65 5.78 -10.83 5.28
N GLU A 66 6.17 -11.11 6.52
CA GLU A 66 6.38 -12.48 6.98
C GLU A 66 5.11 -13.33 6.84
N ALA A 67 3.98 -12.80 7.27
CA ALA A 67 2.70 -13.50 7.15
C ALA A 67 2.33 -13.80 5.69
N GLU A 68 2.47 -12.82 4.80
CA GLU A 68 2.17 -12.97 3.36
C GLU A 68 3.12 -13.94 2.66
N LEU A 69 4.43 -13.87 2.93
CA LEU A 69 5.39 -14.80 2.34
C LEU A 69 5.18 -16.23 2.86
N THR A 70 4.88 -16.39 4.16
CA THR A 70 4.55 -17.67 4.74
C THR A 70 3.26 -18.27 4.12
N ALA A 71 2.23 -17.45 3.92
CA ALA A 71 1.00 -17.86 3.23
C ALA A 71 1.25 -18.30 1.78
N LYS A 72 2.31 -17.77 1.14
CA LYS A 72 2.77 -18.17 -0.19
C LYS A 72 3.71 -19.41 -0.19
N GLY A 73 3.95 -19.99 0.98
CA GLY A 73 4.77 -21.21 1.13
C GLY A 73 6.26 -20.98 1.36
N PHE A 74 6.67 -19.73 1.61
CA PHE A 74 8.05 -19.43 1.98
C PHE A 74 8.31 -19.74 3.46
N THR A 75 9.54 -20.13 3.78
CA THR A 75 9.98 -20.33 5.17
C THR A 75 11.17 -19.43 5.50
N LYS A 76 11.24 -18.97 6.75
CA LYS A 76 12.41 -18.24 7.24
C LYS A 76 13.61 -19.17 7.35
N SER A 77 14.81 -18.67 6.96
CA SER A 77 16.05 -19.42 7.00
C SER A 77 17.24 -18.52 7.33
N GLU A 78 18.24 -19.07 8.04
CA GLU A 78 19.55 -18.41 8.22
C GLU A 78 20.39 -18.43 6.93
N LYS A 79 20.09 -19.39 6.03
CA LYS A 79 20.66 -19.46 4.68
C LYS A 79 19.53 -19.31 3.68
N PRO A 80 19.04 -18.08 3.46
CA PRO A 80 17.90 -17.83 2.62
C PRO A 80 18.24 -17.85 1.14
N ASP A 81 17.22 -18.13 0.31
CA ASP A 81 17.30 -17.92 -1.13
C ASP A 81 17.07 -16.43 -1.46
N LEU A 82 16.17 -15.77 -0.72
CA LEU A 82 15.83 -14.37 -0.88
C LEU A 82 16.14 -13.55 0.37
N LEU A 83 16.70 -12.37 0.17
CA LEU A 83 16.77 -11.33 1.18
C LEU A 83 15.66 -10.31 0.93
N VAL A 84 14.88 -10.02 1.98
CA VAL A 84 13.78 -9.05 1.93
C VAL A 84 14.25 -7.72 2.49
N SER A 85 14.14 -6.66 1.72
CA SER A 85 14.40 -5.29 2.15
C SER A 85 13.15 -4.43 1.96
N ILE A 86 13.07 -3.34 2.70
CA ILE A 86 12.01 -2.33 2.55
C ILE A 86 12.61 -0.95 2.41
N PHE A 87 11.94 -0.12 1.63
CA PHE A 87 12.25 1.29 1.53
C PHE A 87 10.94 2.08 1.55
N THR A 88 10.95 3.25 2.18
CA THR A 88 9.77 4.10 2.29
C THR A 88 10.08 5.51 1.81
N LYS A 89 9.07 6.14 1.19
CA LYS A 89 9.05 7.57 0.89
C LYS A 89 7.74 8.15 1.41
N SER A 90 7.78 9.38 1.90
CA SER A 90 6.58 10.15 2.20
C SER A 90 6.58 11.43 1.38
N ARG A 91 5.40 11.79 0.86
CA ARG A 91 5.16 13.06 0.19
C ARG A 91 4.01 13.76 0.90
N GLU A 92 4.25 14.95 1.39
CA GLU A 92 3.17 15.79 1.89
C GLU A 92 2.49 16.48 0.71
N GLU A 93 1.23 16.20 0.50
CA GLU A 93 0.37 16.97 -0.39
C GLU A 93 -0.40 18.00 0.44
N VAL A 94 -0.09 19.26 0.22
CA VAL A 94 -0.82 20.37 0.80
C VAL A 94 -1.88 20.82 -0.19
N ASN A 95 -3.13 20.42 0.04
CA ASN A 95 -4.27 20.89 -0.74
C ASN A 95 -4.85 22.13 -0.07
N VAL A 96 -4.65 23.28 -0.69
CA VAL A 96 -5.27 24.56 -0.28
C VAL A 96 -6.55 24.73 -1.08
N TYR A 97 -7.69 24.43 -0.45
CA TYR A 97 -9.00 24.74 -1.05
C TYR A 97 -9.34 26.19 -0.75
N ASN A 98 -9.11 27.07 -1.73
CA ASN A 98 -9.66 28.42 -1.74
C ASN A 98 -11.13 28.34 -2.17
N ASN A 99 -12.04 28.36 -1.22
CA ASN A 99 -13.47 28.49 -1.49
C ASN A 99 -13.78 29.95 -1.78
N GLY A 100 -13.25 30.46 -2.90
CA GLY A 100 -13.56 31.77 -3.43
C GLY A 100 -14.90 31.77 -4.11
N TYR A 101 -15.95 32.16 -3.43
CA TYR A 101 -17.19 32.51 -4.07
C TYR A 101 -16.96 33.75 -4.95
N GLY A 102 -17.12 33.58 -6.25
CA GLY A 102 -17.00 34.61 -7.25
C GLY A 102 -18.02 35.75 -7.06
N PRO A 103 -17.73 36.94 -7.59
CA PRO A 103 -18.52 38.14 -7.37
C PRO A 103 -19.73 38.17 -8.34
N TYR A 104 -20.87 37.69 -7.90
CA TYR A 104 -22.15 38.11 -8.45
C TYR A 104 -23.06 38.57 -7.32
N GLY A 105 -23.00 39.87 -7.06
CA GLY A 105 -23.88 40.53 -6.11
C GLY A 105 -23.83 42.04 -6.34
N TYR A 106 -24.69 42.53 -7.23
CA TYR A 106 -25.07 43.94 -7.23
C TYR A 106 -25.82 44.26 -5.92
N GLY A 107 -25.20 45.03 -5.05
CA GLY A 107 -25.85 45.43 -3.81
C GLY A 107 -25.01 46.47 -3.06
N TRP A 108 -25.48 47.68 -3.01
CA TRP A 108 -25.02 48.73 -2.13
C TRP A 108 -25.18 48.31 -0.67
N GLY A 109 -24.10 48.28 0.08
CA GLY A 109 -24.21 48.10 1.53
C GLY A 109 -22.99 47.48 2.17
N TRP A 110 -22.32 48.25 3.01
CA TRP A 110 -21.45 47.95 4.14
C TRP A 110 -20.65 46.63 4.10
N ARG A 111 -19.31 46.76 4.07
CA ARG A 111 -18.32 45.67 4.05
C ARG A 111 -18.55 44.66 5.16
N PRO A 112 -18.80 43.36 4.86
CA PRO A 112 -18.57 42.31 5.83
C PRO A 112 -17.09 41.95 5.84
N TYR A 113 -16.57 41.81 7.03
CA TYR A 113 -15.29 41.23 7.38
C TYR A 113 -15.01 40.00 6.53
N TYR A 114 -13.93 40.01 5.76
CA TYR A 114 -13.47 38.85 5.00
C TYR A 114 -12.99 37.77 5.97
N TRP A 115 -13.82 36.80 6.27
CA TRP A 115 -13.36 35.54 6.80
C TRP A 115 -12.86 34.72 5.62
N ASN A 116 -11.55 34.75 5.42
CA ASN A 116 -10.86 33.87 4.49
C ASN A 116 -10.77 32.48 5.14
N ASN A 117 -11.81 31.67 4.96
CA ASN A 117 -11.80 30.27 5.41
C ASN A 117 -11.09 29.42 4.37
N SER A 118 -9.77 29.51 4.33
CA SER A 118 -8.96 28.55 3.59
C SER A 118 -8.83 27.28 4.43
N THR A 119 -9.46 26.21 4.02
CA THR A 119 -9.26 24.88 4.62
C THR A 119 -7.99 24.28 4.03
N VAL A 120 -6.94 24.20 4.83
CA VAL A 120 -5.70 23.52 4.46
C VAL A 120 -5.82 22.06 4.90
N THR A 121 -6.00 21.16 3.94
CA THR A 121 -5.96 19.72 4.21
C THR A 121 -4.56 19.20 3.86
N ARG A 122 -3.87 18.68 4.86
CA ARG A 122 -2.57 18.01 4.68
C ARG A 122 -2.83 16.51 4.61
N ASN A 123 -2.59 15.92 3.46
CA ASN A 123 -2.62 14.49 3.26
C ASN A 123 -1.19 14.00 3.03
N THR A 124 -0.75 13.04 3.82
CA THR A 124 0.56 12.41 3.61
C THR A 124 0.36 11.18 2.74
N GLU A 125 0.82 11.25 1.50
CA GLU A 125 0.91 10.08 0.63
C GLU A 125 2.20 9.32 0.97
N GLY A 126 2.05 8.04 1.36
CA GLY A 126 3.16 7.14 1.63
C GLY A 126 3.44 6.23 0.45
N VAL A 127 4.70 5.93 0.22
CA VAL A 127 5.14 4.91 -0.73
C VAL A 127 5.96 3.89 0.02
N LEU A 128 5.56 2.62 -0.09
CA LEU A 128 6.29 1.46 0.43
C LEU A 128 6.84 0.66 -0.74
N TYR A 129 8.14 0.41 -0.72
CA TYR A 129 8.81 -0.54 -1.60
C TYR A 129 9.13 -1.80 -0.81
N ILE A 130 8.94 -2.96 -1.43
CA ILE A 130 9.38 -4.26 -0.94
C ILE A 130 10.29 -4.83 -2.02
N ASP A 131 11.55 -5.06 -1.64
CA ASP A 131 12.58 -5.57 -2.51
C ASP A 131 12.89 -7.03 -2.15
N LEU A 132 12.90 -7.90 -3.15
CA LEU A 132 13.38 -9.26 -3.02
C LEU A 132 14.70 -9.38 -3.78
N ILE A 133 15.74 -9.76 -3.05
CA ILE A 133 17.13 -9.80 -3.51
C ILE A 133 17.58 -11.26 -3.48
N ASP A 134 18.13 -11.76 -4.58
CA ASP A 134 18.77 -13.08 -4.61
C ASP A 134 19.94 -13.09 -3.64
N ALA A 135 19.89 -13.97 -2.65
CA ALA A 135 20.87 -13.98 -1.56
C ALA A 135 22.25 -14.43 -2.02
N SER A 136 22.33 -15.25 -3.07
CA SER A 136 23.57 -15.76 -3.63
C SER A 136 24.29 -14.74 -4.53
N LYS A 137 23.53 -14.08 -5.42
CA LYS A 137 24.02 -13.12 -6.38
C LYS A 137 24.12 -11.70 -5.84
N LYS A 138 23.35 -11.39 -4.78
CA LYS A 138 23.18 -10.03 -4.24
C LYS A 138 22.52 -9.06 -5.22
N GLU A 139 21.66 -9.57 -6.10
CA GLU A 139 20.98 -8.84 -7.13
C GLU A 139 19.48 -8.70 -6.80
N LEU A 140 18.92 -7.54 -7.09
CA LEU A 140 17.49 -7.30 -6.97
C LEU A 140 16.77 -8.11 -8.06
N VAL A 141 15.92 -9.05 -7.66
CA VAL A 141 15.19 -9.90 -8.61
C VAL A 141 13.73 -9.51 -8.75
N TRP A 142 13.16 -8.86 -7.73
CA TRP A 142 11.80 -8.36 -7.77
C TRP A 142 11.63 -7.16 -6.83
N GLN A 143 10.88 -6.17 -7.29
CA GLN A 143 10.48 -5.02 -6.51
C GLN A 143 8.98 -4.79 -6.64
N GLY A 144 8.31 -4.63 -5.52
CA GLY A 144 6.92 -4.18 -5.45
C GLY A 144 6.82 -2.81 -4.81
N GLN A 145 5.95 -1.98 -5.36
CA GLN A 145 5.67 -0.64 -4.86
C GLN A 145 4.18 -0.49 -4.55
N GLY A 146 3.86 0.04 -3.38
CA GLY A 146 2.52 0.46 -3.01
C GLY A 146 2.50 1.94 -2.69
N THR A 147 1.51 2.67 -3.22
CA THR A 147 1.33 4.10 -3.01
C THR A 147 -0.09 4.38 -2.52
N GLY A 148 -0.22 5.19 -1.48
CA GLY A 148 -1.55 5.56 -0.95
C GLY A 148 -1.46 6.43 0.29
N TYR A 149 -2.60 6.89 0.78
CA TYR A 149 -2.68 7.73 1.96
C TYR A 149 -2.59 6.91 3.24
N LEU A 150 -1.80 7.42 4.22
CA LEU A 150 -1.65 6.83 5.54
C LEU A 150 -2.67 7.43 6.50
N SER A 151 -3.66 6.62 6.90
CA SER A 151 -4.60 7.01 7.95
C SER A 151 -3.99 6.79 9.32
N GLN A 152 -3.99 7.81 10.18
CA GLN A 152 -3.48 7.71 11.54
C GLN A 152 -4.31 6.76 12.42
N ASN A 153 -5.63 6.74 12.21
CA ASN A 153 -6.56 5.99 13.08
C ASN A 153 -6.63 4.48 12.78
N LYS A 154 -6.12 4.03 11.60
CA LYS A 154 -6.16 2.63 11.15
C LYS A 154 -4.82 2.20 10.57
N LYS A 155 -3.76 2.62 11.21
CA LYS A 155 -2.41 2.50 10.64
C LYS A 155 -1.97 1.05 10.45
N GLU A 156 -2.30 0.16 11.37
CA GLU A 156 -1.95 -1.26 11.29
C GLU A 156 -2.70 -1.96 10.16
N GLU A 157 -4.03 -1.78 10.07
CA GLU A 157 -4.85 -2.32 8.98
C GLU A 157 -4.35 -1.79 7.62
N ARG A 158 -3.98 -0.53 7.59
CA ARG A 158 -3.49 0.11 6.37
C ARG A 158 -2.13 -0.44 5.93
N ILE A 159 -1.21 -0.67 6.86
CA ILE A 159 0.08 -1.31 6.59
C ILE A 159 -0.13 -2.72 6.05
N GLN A 160 -1.04 -3.49 6.66
CA GLN A 160 -1.39 -4.82 6.18
C GLN A 160 -1.91 -4.77 4.74
N GLU A 161 -2.84 -3.84 4.45
CA GLU A 161 -3.38 -3.65 3.10
C GLU A 161 -2.28 -3.34 2.07
N PHE A 162 -1.33 -2.44 2.39
CA PHE A 162 -0.20 -2.14 1.53
C PHE A 162 0.61 -3.38 1.20
N VAL A 163 1.03 -4.12 2.23
CA VAL A 163 1.87 -5.31 2.08
C VAL A 163 1.14 -6.39 1.29
N THR A 164 -0.12 -6.70 1.64
CA THR A 164 -0.93 -7.69 0.93
C THR A 164 -1.07 -7.33 -0.55
N LYS A 165 -1.42 -6.08 -0.86
CA LYS A 165 -1.61 -5.62 -2.25
C LYS A 165 -0.31 -5.64 -3.05
N ILE A 166 0.82 -5.28 -2.45
CA ILE A 166 2.13 -5.35 -3.09
C ILE A 166 2.48 -6.81 -3.40
N LEU A 167 2.40 -7.69 -2.38
CA LEU A 167 2.80 -9.09 -2.52
C LEU A 167 1.79 -9.94 -3.31
N GLU A 168 0.56 -9.48 -3.57
CA GLU A 168 -0.34 -10.06 -4.58
C GLU A 168 0.28 -10.09 -5.98
N LYS A 169 1.26 -9.20 -6.26
CA LYS A 169 1.98 -9.17 -7.54
C LYS A 169 3.14 -10.17 -7.62
N TYR A 170 3.48 -10.82 -6.53
CA TYR A 170 4.53 -11.84 -6.47
C TYR A 170 3.94 -13.25 -6.38
N PRO A 171 4.45 -14.27 -7.13
CA PRO A 171 5.48 -14.16 -8.16
C PRO A 171 4.97 -13.49 -9.44
N PRO A 172 5.88 -12.94 -10.28
CA PRO A 172 5.49 -12.36 -11.56
C PRO A 172 4.84 -13.41 -12.47
N GLY A 173 3.80 -12.99 -13.20
CA GLY A 173 3.10 -13.89 -14.12
C GLY A 173 2.07 -14.85 -13.50
N ALA A 174 1.85 -14.83 -12.20
CA ALA A 174 0.73 -15.53 -11.59
C ALA A 174 -0.59 -14.94 -12.12
N LYS A 175 -1.28 -15.73 -12.99
CA LYS A 175 -2.63 -15.37 -13.45
C LYS A 175 -3.58 -15.38 -12.26
N LYS A 176 -4.33 -14.30 -12.09
CA LYS A 176 -5.50 -14.26 -11.20
C LYS A 176 -6.59 -15.20 -11.70
#